data_c58d0007c2f7d1b65b335a0389e90a61
#
_entry.id   c58d0007c2f7d1b65b335a0389e90a61
#
_cell.length_a   1.000
_cell.length_b   1.000
_cell.length_c   1.000
_cell.angle_alpha   90.00
_cell.angle_beta   90.00
_cell.angle_gamma   90.00
#
_symmetry.space_group_name_H-M   'P 1'
#
loop_
_entity.id
_entity.type
_entity.pdbx_description
1 polymer ?
#
loop_
_entity_poly.entity_id
_entity_poly.type
_entity_poly.pdbx_seq_one_letter_code
_entity_poly.pdbx_strand_id
1 'polypeptide(L)'
;HIRGHEHEHAALEHSHSHDHGGEKSGFPWGLVIGAALFLLAFLPFLPSPAPFFLYLAAAAAAAYPVVRGALAEIKGKSMGENLLLLIALAAAFAIGEAMEGAMVALLFTLGELLEEIAVGRSRRQIEQLAKIRPDRAFRIREDGAEEEILADEVRVGDILRIPAHERVAVNCTVLQGE
;
A
#
# COMPACT_ATOMS: atom_id res chain seq x y z
N HIS A 1 41.74 27.91 -10.55
CA HIS A 1 41.34 26.87 -11.50
C HIS A 1 41.33 25.53 -10.83
N ILE A 2 40.18 25.13 -10.29
CA ILE A 2 39.92 23.75 -9.83
C ILE A 2 38.67 23.30 -10.56
N ARG A 3 38.85 22.33 -11.43
CA ARG A 3 37.84 21.66 -12.21
C ARG A 3 37.22 20.58 -11.34
N GLY A 4 35.95 20.73 -10.94
CA GLY A 4 35.18 19.69 -10.27
C GLY A 4 34.77 18.60 -11.24
N HIS A 5 35.12 17.36 -10.94
CA HIS A 5 34.59 16.18 -11.60
C HIS A 5 33.20 15.88 -11.03
N GLU A 6 32.18 16.08 -11.85
CA GLU A 6 30.85 15.53 -11.60
C GLU A 6 30.89 14.01 -11.81
N HIS A 7 30.78 13.26 -10.72
CA HIS A 7 30.45 11.84 -10.78
C HIS A 7 28.94 11.70 -10.90
N GLU A 8 28.50 11.49 -12.10
CA GLU A 8 27.13 11.08 -12.45
C GLU A 8 26.94 9.63 -11.98
N HIS A 9 26.44 9.45 -10.74
CA HIS A 9 25.89 8.18 -10.29
C HIS A 9 24.46 8.09 -10.82
N ALA A 10 24.32 7.49 -12.00
CA ALA A 10 23.04 6.98 -12.48
C ALA A 10 22.62 5.81 -11.56
N ALA A 11 21.95 6.13 -10.47
CA ALA A 11 21.19 5.16 -9.70
C ALA A 11 19.99 4.72 -10.58
N LEU A 12 20.09 3.49 -11.10
CA LEU A 12 18.94 2.79 -11.66
C LEU A 12 17.98 2.49 -10.51
N GLU A 13 17.16 3.47 -10.15
CA GLU A 13 15.96 3.24 -9.36
C GLU A 13 14.98 2.42 -10.20
N HIS A 14 15.03 1.10 -10.03
CA HIS A 14 13.89 0.26 -10.39
C HIS A 14 12.76 0.59 -9.41
N SER A 15 12.08 1.70 -9.67
CA SER A 15 10.82 2.04 -9.04
C SER A 15 9.77 1.04 -9.55
N HIS A 16 9.61 -0.08 -8.86
CA HIS A 16 8.41 -0.88 -8.96
C HIS A 16 7.27 -0.10 -8.26
N SER A 17 6.69 0.85 -8.99
CA SER A 17 5.46 1.49 -8.56
C SER A 17 4.32 0.48 -8.74
N HIS A 18 4.07 -0.34 -7.71
CA HIS A 18 2.81 -1.04 -7.58
C HIS A 18 1.75 0.02 -7.27
N ASP A 19 1.14 0.56 -8.32
CA ASP A 19 -0.04 1.42 -8.22
C ASP A 19 -1.25 0.55 -7.89
N HIS A 20 -1.33 0.09 -6.64
CA HIS A 20 -2.53 -0.49 -6.10
C HIS A 20 -3.51 0.66 -5.86
N GLY A 21 -4.33 0.94 -6.88
CA GLY A 21 -5.44 1.85 -6.77
C GLY A 21 -6.20 1.57 -5.47
N GLY A 22 -6.26 2.58 -4.59
CA GLY A 22 -6.82 2.50 -3.26
C GLY A 22 -8.31 2.12 -3.25
N GLU A 23 -8.59 0.85 -3.51
CA GLU A 23 -9.88 0.25 -3.23
C GLU A 23 -9.89 -0.06 -1.72
N LYS A 24 -10.84 0.55 -1.01
CA LYS A 24 -11.03 0.34 0.43
C LYS A 24 -10.98 -1.15 0.74
N SER A 25 -10.05 -1.55 1.59
CA SER A 25 -9.93 -2.89 2.12
C SER A 25 -11.30 -3.33 2.69
N GLY A 26 -12.10 -3.97 1.85
CA GLY A 26 -13.26 -4.71 2.28
C GLY A 26 -12.78 -6.01 2.91
N PHE A 27 -13.55 -6.56 3.85
CA PHE A 27 -13.24 -7.88 4.43
C PHE A 27 -12.97 -8.89 3.30
N PRO A 28 -11.91 -9.71 3.38
CA PRO A 28 -11.44 -10.58 2.29
C PRO A 28 -12.36 -11.83 2.12
N TRP A 29 -13.61 -11.58 1.77
CA TRP A 29 -14.63 -12.64 1.62
C TRP A 29 -14.21 -13.71 0.61
N GLY A 30 -13.51 -13.33 -0.47
CA GLY A 30 -13.01 -14.27 -1.46
C GLY A 30 -12.05 -15.30 -0.88
N LEU A 31 -11.13 -14.86 -0.02
CA LEU A 31 -10.20 -15.75 0.68
C LEU A 31 -10.93 -16.68 1.65
N VAL A 32 -11.89 -16.15 2.43
CA VAL A 32 -12.64 -16.96 3.41
C VAL A 32 -13.50 -18.01 2.71
N ILE A 33 -14.23 -17.62 1.66
CA ILE A 33 -15.06 -18.54 0.85
C ILE A 33 -14.15 -19.57 0.16
N GLY A 34 -13.04 -19.14 -0.43
CA GLY A 34 -12.09 -20.04 -1.08
C GLY A 34 -11.50 -21.06 -0.11
N ALA A 35 -11.10 -20.63 1.08
CA ALA A 35 -10.60 -21.53 2.12
C ALA A 35 -11.66 -22.54 2.59
N ALA A 36 -12.90 -22.09 2.77
CA ALA A 36 -14.02 -22.96 3.16
C ALA A 36 -14.30 -24.03 2.09
N LEU A 37 -14.34 -23.65 0.80
CA LEU A 37 -14.51 -24.56 -0.32
C LEU A 37 -13.36 -25.55 -0.47
N PHE A 38 -12.12 -25.08 -0.24
CA PHE A 38 -10.93 -25.93 -0.27
C PHE A 38 -11.00 -27.00 0.84
N LEU A 39 -11.34 -26.63 2.06
CA LEU A 39 -11.50 -27.55 3.17
C LEU A 39 -12.66 -28.54 2.93
N LEU A 40 -13.76 -28.08 2.32
CA LEU A 40 -14.88 -28.94 1.95
C LEU A 40 -14.47 -29.99 0.91
N ALA A 41 -13.64 -29.60 -0.07
CA ALA A 41 -13.14 -30.50 -1.10
C ALA A 41 -12.22 -31.61 -0.54
N PHE A 42 -11.64 -31.40 0.63
CA PHE A 42 -10.76 -32.37 1.30
C PHE A 42 -11.53 -33.49 2.02
N LEU A 43 -12.87 -33.42 2.08
CA LEU A 43 -13.67 -34.46 2.72
C LEU A 43 -13.65 -35.76 1.90
N PRO A 44 -13.31 -36.92 2.53
CA PRO A 44 -13.04 -38.17 1.82
C PRO A 44 -14.27 -38.88 1.25
N PHE A 45 -15.48 -38.42 1.57
CA PHE A 45 -16.71 -39.05 1.09
C PHE A 45 -17.36 -38.36 -0.11
N LEU A 46 -16.68 -37.37 -0.72
CA LEU A 46 -17.20 -36.74 -1.93
C LEU A 46 -17.03 -37.65 -3.14
N PRO A 47 -18.11 -37.83 -3.97
CA PRO A 47 -17.99 -38.60 -5.19
C PRO A 47 -17.14 -37.85 -6.22
N SER A 48 -16.30 -38.60 -6.96
CA SER A 48 -15.61 -38.06 -8.16
C SER A 48 -16.63 -37.69 -9.23
N PRO A 49 -16.59 -36.49 -9.86
CA PRO A 49 -15.51 -35.48 -9.88
C PRO A 49 -15.73 -34.25 -8.96
N ALA A 50 -16.56 -34.34 -7.93
CA ALA A 50 -16.92 -33.20 -7.09
C ALA A 50 -15.72 -32.45 -6.45
N PRO A 51 -14.66 -33.11 -5.95
CA PRO A 51 -13.51 -32.40 -5.39
C PRO A 51 -12.82 -31.46 -6.40
N PHE A 52 -12.72 -31.87 -7.68
CA PHE A 52 -12.12 -31.04 -8.72
C PHE A 52 -12.86 -29.72 -8.88
N PHE A 53 -14.20 -29.76 -8.97
CA PHE A 53 -15.01 -28.55 -9.11
C PHE A 53 -14.97 -27.68 -7.84
N LEU A 54 -14.85 -28.26 -6.68
CA LEU A 54 -14.70 -27.52 -5.43
C LEU A 54 -13.34 -26.82 -5.35
N TYR A 55 -12.25 -27.46 -5.76
CA TYR A 55 -10.94 -26.82 -5.87
C TYR A 55 -10.94 -25.70 -6.92
N LEU A 56 -11.59 -25.91 -8.04
CA LEU A 56 -11.75 -24.88 -9.07
C LEU A 56 -12.53 -23.66 -8.54
N ALA A 57 -13.64 -23.92 -7.83
CA ALA A 57 -14.43 -22.86 -7.21
C ALA A 57 -13.66 -22.13 -6.10
N ALA A 58 -12.88 -22.86 -5.28
CA ALA A 58 -12.03 -22.29 -4.26
C ALA A 58 -10.96 -21.36 -4.86
N ALA A 59 -10.28 -21.83 -5.92
CA ALA A 59 -9.29 -21.01 -6.63
C ALA A 59 -9.94 -19.78 -7.27
N ALA A 60 -11.10 -19.91 -7.91
CA ALA A 60 -11.81 -18.80 -8.54
C ALA A 60 -12.24 -17.73 -7.51
N ALA A 61 -12.72 -18.16 -6.34
CA ALA A 61 -13.10 -17.27 -5.26
C ALA A 61 -11.89 -16.52 -4.68
N ALA A 62 -10.78 -17.22 -4.43
CA ALA A 62 -9.55 -16.64 -3.91
C ALA A 62 -8.85 -15.74 -4.94
N ALA A 63 -8.74 -16.20 -6.20
CA ALA A 63 -8.02 -15.50 -7.26
C ALA A 63 -8.80 -14.33 -7.89
N TYR A 64 -9.99 -13.98 -7.40
CA TYR A 64 -10.77 -12.88 -7.96
C TYR A 64 -9.98 -11.55 -8.07
N PRO A 65 -9.25 -11.08 -7.03
CA PRO A 65 -8.43 -9.87 -7.14
C PRO A 65 -7.30 -10.03 -8.16
N VAL A 66 -6.67 -11.21 -8.20
CA VAL A 66 -5.61 -11.55 -9.17
C VAL A 66 -6.10 -11.46 -10.61
N VAL A 67 -7.30 -11.97 -10.91
CA VAL A 67 -7.89 -11.88 -12.24
C VAL A 67 -8.12 -10.43 -12.65
N ARG A 68 -8.61 -9.58 -11.74
CA ARG A 68 -8.76 -8.14 -12.01
C ARG A 68 -7.42 -7.46 -12.27
N GLY A 69 -6.41 -7.77 -11.47
CA GLY A 69 -5.04 -7.28 -11.65
C GLY A 69 -4.46 -7.72 -13.00
N ALA A 70 -4.54 -8.99 -13.34
CA ALA A 70 -4.08 -9.53 -14.63
C ALA A 70 -4.76 -8.86 -15.82
N LEU A 71 -6.08 -8.59 -15.75
CA LEU A 71 -6.78 -7.87 -16.80
C LEU A 71 -6.29 -6.42 -16.96
N ALA A 72 -5.96 -5.75 -15.85
CA ALA A 72 -5.37 -4.42 -15.88
C ALA A 72 -3.97 -4.43 -16.50
N GLU A 73 -3.14 -5.42 -16.14
CA GLU A 73 -1.80 -5.63 -16.72
C GLU A 73 -1.86 -5.87 -18.24
N ILE A 74 -2.78 -6.72 -18.71
CA ILE A 74 -2.99 -6.95 -20.15
C ILE A 74 -3.39 -5.66 -20.87
N LYS A 75 -4.33 -4.87 -20.30
CA LYS A 75 -4.75 -3.59 -20.88
C LYS A 75 -3.62 -2.57 -20.90
N GLY A 76 -2.78 -2.57 -19.86
CA GLY A 76 -1.58 -1.73 -19.75
C GLY A 76 -0.39 -2.19 -20.59
N LYS A 77 -0.51 -3.34 -21.28
CA LYS A 77 0.58 -4.01 -22.01
C LYS A 77 1.82 -4.25 -21.13
N SER A 78 1.60 -4.49 -19.85
CA SER A 78 2.63 -4.87 -18.89
C SER A 78 2.51 -6.36 -18.56
N MET A 79 3.64 -7.00 -18.26
CA MET A 79 3.65 -8.35 -17.73
C MET A 79 3.97 -8.24 -16.23
N GLY A 80 2.94 -8.36 -15.41
CA GLY A 80 3.06 -8.33 -13.96
C GLY A 80 2.90 -9.72 -13.34
N GLU A 81 2.96 -9.75 -12.02
CA GLU A 81 2.86 -10.98 -11.25
C GLU A 81 1.47 -11.63 -11.32
N ASN A 82 0.41 -10.83 -11.40
CA ASN A 82 -0.97 -11.33 -11.49
C ASN A 82 -1.19 -12.14 -12.78
N LEU A 83 -0.66 -11.65 -13.90
CA LEU A 83 -0.75 -12.36 -15.17
C LEU A 83 0.03 -13.67 -15.16
N LEU A 84 1.24 -13.66 -14.61
CA LEU A 84 2.06 -14.87 -14.47
C LEU A 84 1.39 -15.90 -13.57
N LEU A 85 0.82 -15.46 -12.43
CA LEU A 85 0.07 -16.35 -11.54
C LEU A 85 -1.16 -16.95 -12.22
N LEU A 86 -1.92 -16.13 -12.96
CA LEU A 86 -3.12 -16.62 -13.68
C LEU A 86 -2.76 -17.69 -14.71
N ILE A 87 -1.64 -17.52 -15.43
CA ILE A 87 -1.13 -18.53 -16.37
C ILE A 87 -0.74 -19.82 -15.62
N ALA A 88 -0.04 -19.69 -14.48
CA ALA A 88 0.37 -20.82 -13.66
C ALA A 88 -0.85 -21.60 -13.12
N LEU A 89 -1.88 -20.90 -12.63
CA LEU A 89 -3.12 -21.51 -12.19
C LEU A 89 -3.83 -22.25 -13.33
N ALA A 90 -3.95 -21.61 -14.50
CA ALA A 90 -4.56 -22.24 -15.68
C ALA A 90 -3.80 -23.52 -16.08
N ALA A 91 -2.47 -23.51 -16.05
CA ALA A 91 -1.64 -24.68 -16.31
C ALA A 91 -1.88 -25.79 -15.29
N ALA A 92 -1.89 -25.49 -13.97
CA ALA A 92 -2.15 -26.46 -12.91
C ALA A 92 -3.50 -27.17 -13.10
N PHE A 93 -4.56 -26.44 -13.38
CA PHE A 93 -5.87 -27.04 -13.66
C PHE A 93 -5.91 -27.84 -14.97
N ALA A 94 -5.16 -27.40 -15.99
CA ALA A 94 -5.10 -28.12 -17.28
C ALA A 94 -4.40 -29.49 -17.19
N ILE A 95 -3.37 -29.61 -16.32
CA ILE A 95 -2.69 -30.89 -16.07
C ILE A 95 -3.39 -31.76 -15.04
N GLY A 96 -4.47 -31.27 -14.40
CA GLY A 96 -5.26 -32.02 -13.43
C GLY A 96 -4.86 -31.82 -11.97
N GLU A 97 -3.86 -31.01 -11.67
CA GLU A 97 -3.37 -30.70 -10.33
C GLU A 97 -4.23 -29.62 -9.66
N ALA A 98 -5.52 -29.91 -9.51
CA ALA A 98 -6.51 -28.92 -9.06
C ALA A 98 -6.32 -28.50 -7.58
N MET A 99 -5.90 -29.43 -6.72
CA MET A 99 -5.65 -29.15 -5.31
C MET A 99 -4.46 -28.20 -5.15
N GLU A 100 -3.38 -28.45 -5.84
CA GLU A 100 -2.17 -27.64 -5.85
C GLU A 100 -2.46 -26.23 -6.40
N GLY A 101 -3.20 -26.13 -7.51
CA GLY A 101 -3.62 -24.86 -8.06
C GLY A 101 -4.46 -24.05 -7.08
N ALA A 102 -5.44 -24.68 -6.43
CA ALA A 102 -6.28 -24.00 -5.44
C ALA A 102 -5.46 -23.56 -4.20
N MET A 103 -4.52 -24.37 -3.74
CA MET A 103 -3.64 -24.04 -2.62
C MET A 103 -2.75 -22.85 -2.96
N VAL A 104 -2.16 -22.81 -4.16
CA VAL A 104 -1.33 -21.69 -4.62
C VAL A 104 -2.16 -20.41 -4.68
N ALA A 105 -3.38 -20.44 -5.23
CA ALA A 105 -4.26 -19.30 -5.27
C ALA A 105 -4.58 -18.74 -3.87
N LEU A 106 -4.88 -19.61 -2.90
CA LEU A 106 -5.15 -19.23 -1.51
C LEU A 106 -3.93 -18.61 -0.83
N LEU A 107 -2.75 -19.25 -0.98
CA LEU A 107 -1.52 -18.76 -0.36
C LEU A 107 -1.10 -17.41 -0.94
N PHE A 108 -1.24 -17.21 -2.25
CA PHE A 108 -0.94 -15.94 -2.89
C PHE A 108 -1.86 -14.83 -2.37
N THR A 109 -3.17 -15.05 -2.38
CA THR A 109 -4.14 -14.05 -1.87
C THR A 109 -3.95 -13.76 -0.37
N LEU A 110 -3.55 -14.76 0.41
CA LEU A 110 -3.16 -14.55 1.81
C LEU A 110 -1.91 -13.67 1.92
N GLY A 111 -0.92 -13.90 1.05
CA GLY A 111 0.30 -13.08 0.98
C GLY A 111 0.00 -11.62 0.67
N GLU A 112 -0.83 -11.34 -0.34
CA GLU A 112 -1.28 -9.99 -0.68
C GLU A 112 -2.00 -9.31 0.50
N LEU A 113 -2.86 -10.04 1.21
CA LEU A 113 -3.56 -9.51 2.39
C LEU A 113 -2.57 -9.13 3.50
N LEU A 114 -1.57 -9.98 3.77
CA LEU A 114 -0.55 -9.70 4.78
C LEU A 114 0.32 -8.49 4.39
N GLU A 115 0.66 -8.37 3.11
CA GLU A 115 1.39 -7.22 2.58
C GLU A 115 0.59 -5.91 2.76
N GLU A 116 -0.70 -5.91 2.39
CA GLU A 116 -1.60 -4.76 2.58
C GLU A 116 -1.66 -4.32 4.05
N ILE A 117 -1.77 -5.28 4.98
CA ILE A 117 -1.77 -5.00 6.43
C ILE A 117 -0.43 -4.40 6.87
N ALA A 118 0.70 -4.94 6.40
CA ALA A 118 2.03 -4.48 6.76
C ALA A 118 2.29 -3.05 6.25
N VAL A 119 1.98 -2.79 4.98
CA VAL A 119 2.14 -1.47 4.34
C VAL A 119 1.19 -0.44 4.97
N GLY A 120 -0.07 -0.82 5.24
CA GLY A 120 -1.05 0.05 5.87
C GLY A 120 -0.63 0.51 7.28
N ARG A 121 0.05 -0.34 8.05
CA ARG A 121 0.62 0.03 9.36
C ARG A 121 1.75 1.03 9.23
N SER A 122 2.65 0.84 8.28
CA SER A 122 3.79 1.74 8.05
C SER A 122 3.32 3.13 7.62
N ARG A 123 2.34 3.24 6.73
CA ARG A 123 1.77 4.54 6.30
C ARG A 123 1.13 5.31 7.45
N ARG A 124 0.37 4.64 8.33
CA ARG A 124 -0.24 5.29 9.50
C ARG A 124 0.79 5.86 10.47
N GLN A 125 1.93 5.21 10.64
CA GLN A 125 3.02 5.72 11.49
C GLN A 125 3.64 6.99 10.90
N ILE A 126 3.83 7.04 9.58
CA ILE A 126 4.35 8.23 8.89
C ILE A 126 3.34 9.38 8.95
N GLU A 127 2.05 9.13 8.74
CA GLU A 127 1.00 10.14 8.88
C GLU A 127 0.90 10.69 10.31
N GLN A 128 1.10 9.86 11.32
CA GLN A 128 1.16 10.33 12.71
C GLN A 128 2.36 11.23 12.96
N LEU A 129 3.50 10.96 12.33
CA LEU A 129 4.68 11.82 12.40
C LEU A 129 4.49 13.13 11.62
N ALA A 130 3.78 13.10 10.49
CA ALA A 130 3.44 14.30 9.72
C ALA A 130 2.46 15.23 10.45
N LYS A 131 1.52 14.68 11.23
CA LYS A 131 0.59 15.44 12.09
C LYS A 131 1.24 16.11 13.31
N ILE A 132 2.55 15.90 13.53
CA ILE A 132 3.30 16.54 14.62
C ILE A 132 3.66 18.00 14.27
N ARG A 133 3.40 18.47 13.05
CA ARG A 133 3.57 19.87 12.69
C ARG A 133 2.41 20.67 13.29
N PRO A 134 2.65 21.69 14.11
CA PRO A 134 1.56 22.54 14.58
C PRO A 134 0.90 23.21 13.37
N ASP A 135 -0.41 23.11 13.29
CA ASP A 135 -1.18 23.75 12.21
C ASP A 135 -1.32 25.27 12.42
N ARG A 136 -0.88 25.78 13.57
CA ARG A 136 -1.05 27.16 14.01
C ARG A 136 0.27 27.80 14.42
N ALA A 137 0.36 29.13 14.22
CA ALA A 137 1.48 29.95 14.63
C ALA A 137 0.95 31.25 15.26
N PHE A 138 1.69 31.83 16.21
CA PHE A 138 1.36 33.12 16.80
C PHE A 138 2.22 34.18 16.14
N ARG A 139 1.62 35.05 15.34
CA ARG A 139 2.29 36.16 14.69
C ARG A 139 2.18 37.42 15.56
N ILE A 140 3.30 38.12 15.70
CA ILE A 140 3.35 39.40 16.37
C ILE A 140 3.16 40.48 15.29
N ARG A 141 2.10 41.27 15.43
CA ARG A 141 1.83 42.43 14.55
C ARG A 141 2.76 43.59 14.89
N GLU A 142 2.80 44.60 14.01
CA GLU A 142 3.57 45.84 14.21
C GLU A 142 3.11 46.65 15.44
N ASP A 143 1.87 46.52 15.86
CA ASP A 143 1.30 47.09 17.08
C ASP A 143 1.63 46.33 18.38
N GLY A 144 2.36 45.22 18.26
CA GLY A 144 2.73 44.31 19.36
C GLY A 144 1.64 43.32 19.77
N ALA A 145 0.48 43.31 19.10
CA ALA A 145 -0.58 42.37 19.36
C ALA A 145 -0.25 41.00 18.79
N GLU A 146 -0.63 39.94 19.52
CA GLU A 146 -0.50 38.54 19.06
C GLU A 146 -1.75 38.14 18.27
N GLU A 147 -1.53 37.49 17.14
CA GLU A 147 -2.56 36.95 16.28
C GLU A 147 -2.28 35.47 16.00
N GLU A 148 -3.26 34.64 16.29
CA GLU A 148 -3.19 33.22 15.94
C GLU A 148 -3.56 33.04 14.47
N ILE A 149 -2.62 32.49 13.68
CA ILE A 149 -2.78 32.25 12.23
C ILE A 149 -2.46 30.81 11.90
N LEU A 150 -2.89 30.31 10.74
CA LEU A 150 -2.49 29.02 10.23
C LEU A 150 -1.00 29.05 9.83
N ALA A 151 -0.32 27.93 10.04
CA ALA A 151 1.11 27.82 9.67
C ALA A 151 1.37 28.08 8.19
N ASP A 152 0.39 27.77 7.33
CA ASP A 152 0.46 28.01 5.88
C ASP A 152 0.26 29.49 5.48
N GLU A 153 -0.22 30.33 6.40
CA GLU A 153 -0.42 31.75 6.19
C GLU A 153 0.80 32.59 6.57
N VAL A 154 1.79 31.96 7.20
CA VAL A 154 3.04 32.63 7.60
C VAL A 154 3.86 33.02 6.37
N ARG A 155 4.29 34.28 6.32
CA ARG A 155 5.11 34.84 5.23
C ARG A 155 6.54 35.10 5.68
N VAL A 156 7.44 35.15 4.73
CA VAL A 156 8.82 35.54 4.96
C VAL A 156 8.87 36.99 5.47
N GLY A 157 9.45 37.20 6.65
CA GLY A 157 9.51 38.49 7.33
C GLY A 157 8.54 38.62 8.52
N ASP A 158 7.60 37.70 8.70
CA ASP A 158 6.72 37.68 9.88
C ASP A 158 7.54 37.33 11.14
N ILE A 159 7.23 38.01 12.26
CA ILE A 159 7.78 37.71 13.56
C ILE A 159 6.81 36.79 14.28
N LEU A 160 7.28 35.61 14.67
CA LEU A 160 6.48 34.60 15.33
C LEU A 160 6.90 34.47 16.81
N ARG A 161 5.91 34.35 17.68
CA ARG A 161 6.14 33.91 19.06
C ARG A 161 5.93 32.40 19.15
N ILE A 162 6.90 31.73 19.73
CA ILE A 162 6.85 30.30 20.00
C ILE A 162 6.78 30.13 21.52
N PRO A 163 5.64 29.65 22.06
CA PRO A 163 5.53 29.36 23.50
C PRO A 163 6.52 28.29 23.94
N ALA A 164 6.93 28.37 25.21
CA ALA A 164 7.80 27.35 25.78
C ALA A 164 7.15 25.94 25.67
N HIS A 165 7.93 24.96 25.27
CA HIS A 165 7.51 23.57 25.04
C HIS A 165 6.64 23.34 23.80
N GLU A 166 6.37 24.36 22.99
CA GLU A 166 5.71 24.18 21.70
C GLU A 166 6.73 23.95 20.57
N ARG A 167 6.27 23.34 19.49
CA ARG A 167 7.09 23.06 18.32
C ARG A 167 7.01 24.19 17.33
N VAL A 168 8.10 24.41 16.61
CA VAL A 168 8.17 25.41 15.55
C VAL A 168 7.37 24.93 14.34
N ALA A 169 6.38 25.71 13.93
CA ALA A 169 5.48 25.35 12.81
C ALA A 169 6.16 25.49 11.43
N VAL A 170 7.10 26.45 11.31
CA VAL A 170 7.77 26.80 10.04
C VAL A 170 9.26 26.98 10.25
N ASN A 171 10.05 26.93 9.17
CA ASN A 171 11.48 27.23 9.26
C ASN A 171 11.66 28.72 9.61
N CYS A 172 12.34 29.02 10.70
CA CYS A 172 12.57 30.38 11.17
C CYS A 172 13.97 30.55 11.78
N THR A 173 14.39 31.81 11.94
CA THR A 173 15.62 32.17 12.64
C THR A 173 15.26 32.75 13.99
N VAL A 174 15.94 32.31 15.06
CA VAL A 174 15.71 32.84 16.40
C VAL A 174 16.25 34.27 16.46
N LEU A 175 15.39 35.22 16.80
CA LEU A 175 15.73 36.63 17.00
C LEU A 175 15.97 36.93 18.46
N GLN A 176 15.18 36.35 19.37
CA GLN A 176 15.26 36.53 20.80
C GLN A 176 14.78 35.28 21.52
N GLY A 177 15.43 34.86 22.56
CA GLY A 177 15.08 33.70 23.37
C GLY A 177 16.31 32.88 23.76
N GLU A 178 16.15 31.98 24.76
CA GLU A 178 17.11 30.98 25.18
C GLU A 178 16.76 29.59 24.68
#